data_dbe9087233cfa2359a551eff21bf0dcc
#
_entry.id   dbe9087233cfa2359a551eff21bf0dcc
#
_cell.length_a   1.000
_cell.length_b   1.000
_cell.length_c   1.000
_cell.angle_alpha   90.00
_cell.angle_beta   90.00
_cell.angle_gamma   90.00
#
_symmetry.space_group_name_H-M   'P 1'
#
loop_
_entity.id
_entity.type
_entity.pdbx_description
1 polymer ?
#
loop_
_entity_poly.entity_id
_entity_poly.type
_entity_poly.pdbx_seq_one_letter_code
_entity_poly.pdbx_strand_id
1 'polypeptide(L)'
;MTCHSCRSETVKAGKGRNQVQRYKCQQCGKRFCEPREKPFGTDVRLPKETVVRILHCLVEGTSVRATARLCDVQPKTVLAMLKLAGENCERIMGRMVVNVPVQDVQLDEIWAYVYKKEAHKLPTEAHDNTKGDAYCFIAIERHSKLILNFALGRRTQATTNIFIEGLRHATAPQPFQLSADAFPAYPKSIADTLADRCSFAQVIKVYTEAQDGERRYSPADVTTTEKKPVLGDPDMKRACTSHIERQNLTIRMQMRRLTRLTNAFSKKWENLWSAYCLHFAWYNFCRIHQSLRITPAMAAGIASNVWDLENLISPL
;
A
#
# COMPACT_ATOMS: atom_id res chain seq x y z
N MET A 1 4.21 -41.97 0.92
CA MET A 1 4.47 -40.85 1.89
C MET A 1 4.88 -41.49 3.21
N THR A 2 5.86 -40.89 3.89
CA THR A 2 6.39 -41.38 5.16
C THR A 2 5.80 -40.62 6.35
N CYS A 3 5.72 -41.24 7.51
CA CYS A 3 5.20 -40.67 8.74
C CYS A 3 6.14 -39.59 9.30
N HIS A 4 5.62 -38.41 9.63
CA HIS A 4 6.41 -37.31 10.19
C HIS A 4 7.00 -37.64 11.60
N SER A 5 6.42 -38.60 12.33
CA SER A 5 6.84 -38.92 13.70
C SER A 5 7.82 -40.08 13.80
N CYS A 6 7.66 -41.13 13.01
CA CYS A 6 8.49 -42.35 13.07
C CYS A 6 9.12 -42.74 11.72
N ARG A 7 8.92 -41.93 10.68
CA ARG A 7 9.43 -42.14 9.32
C ARG A 7 9.01 -43.46 8.64
N SER A 8 8.08 -44.22 9.22
CA SER A 8 7.59 -45.47 8.67
C SER A 8 6.58 -45.22 7.55
N GLU A 9 6.25 -46.27 6.80
CA GLU A 9 5.29 -46.23 5.71
C GLU A 9 3.87 -45.89 6.22
N THR A 10 3.13 -45.23 5.32
CA THR A 10 1.77 -44.77 5.59
C THR A 10 0.82 -45.24 4.53
N VAL A 11 -0.43 -45.51 4.90
CA VAL A 11 -1.53 -45.87 3.99
C VAL A 11 -2.51 -44.69 3.84
N LYS A 12 -3.17 -44.64 2.70
CA LYS A 12 -4.26 -43.67 2.48
C LYS A 12 -5.43 -43.97 3.42
N ALA A 13 -5.91 -42.94 4.13
CA ALA A 13 -6.96 -43.05 5.15
C ALA A 13 -8.15 -42.14 4.84
N GLY A 14 -8.58 -42.15 3.56
CA GLY A 14 -9.69 -41.33 3.08
C GLY A 14 -9.32 -39.88 2.83
N LYS A 15 -10.30 -39.07 2.44
CA LYS A 15 -10.15 -37.62 2.17
C LYS A 15 -10.84 -36.81 3.27
N GLY A 16 -10.26 -35.65 3.60
CA GLY A 16 -10.87 -34.64 4.47
C GLY A 16 -12.00 -33.87 3.79
N ARG A 17 -12.66 -32.96 4.55
CA ARG A 17 -13.72 -32.07 4.01
C ARG A 17 -13.29 -31.26 2.80
N ASN A 18 -12.01 -30.89 2.71
CA ASN A 18 -11.44 -30.11 1.61
C ASN A 18 -10.80 -31.00 0.53
N GLN A 19 -11.24 -32.24 0.37
CA GLN A 19 -10.70 -33.22 -0.59
C GLN A 19 -9.20 -33.55 -0.38
N VAL A 20 -8.56 -33.07 0.66
CA VAL A 20 -7.15 -33.35 0.99
C VAL A 20 -7.00 -34.79 1.44
N GLN A 21 -6.03 -35.48 0.85
CA GLN A 21 -5.76 -36.90 1.17
C GLN A 21 -5.28 -37.00 2.62
N ARG A 22 -5.87 -37.95 3.39
CA ARG A 22 -5.42 -38.33 4.72
C ARG A 22 -4.59 -39.60 4.65
N TYR A 23 -3.60 -39.65 5.54
CA TYR A 23 -2.74 -40.82 5.72
C TYR A 23 -2.79 -41.30 7.16
N LYS A 24 -2.58 -42.62 7.35
CA LYS A 24 -2.41 -43.25 8.66
C LYS A 24 -1.08 -43.99 8.66
N CYS A 25 -0.25 -43.75 9.66
CA CYS A 25 0.98 -44.50 9.86
C CYS A 25 0.65 -45.94 10.29
N GLN A 26 1.26 -46.92 9.63
CA GLN A 26 1.07 -48.31 9.94
C GLN A 26 1.71 -48.70 11.30
N GLN A 27 2.82 -48.04 11.68
CA GLN A 27 3.56 -48.37 12.90
C GLN A 27 3.03 -47.60 14.11
N CYS A 28 2.94 -46.26 14.06
CA CYS A 28 2.56 -45.47 15.26
C CYS A 28 1.08 -45.07 15.28
N GLY A 29 0.29 -45.44 14.27
CA GLY A 29 -1.14 -45.16 14.20
C GLY A 29 -1.52 -43.69 13.97
N LYS A 30 -0.57 -42.76 14.00
CA LYS A 30 -0.85 -41.32 13.78
C LYS A 30 -1.48 -41.04 12.43
N ARG A 31 -2.50 -40.16 12.41
CA ARG A 31 -3.17 -39.71 11.23
C ARG A 31 -2.70 -38.28 10.92
N PHE A 32 -2.45 -38.00 9.65
CA PHE A 32 -2.08 -36.66 9.17
C PHE A 32 -2.61 -36.46 7.74
N CYS A 33 -2.63 -35.23 7.30
CA CYS A 33 -3.05 -34.88 5.96
C CYS A 33 -1.82 -34.69 5.05
N GLU A 34 -2.06 -34.81 3.74
CA GLU A 34 -1.08 -34.41 2.74
C GLU A 34 -0.60 -32.97 3.00
N PRO A 35 0.71 -32.72 2.89
CA PRO A 35 1.22 -31.35 2.95
C PRO A 35 0.52 -30.50 1.92
N ARG A 36 0.08 -29.34 2.32
CA ARG A 36 -0.50 -28.34 1.42
C ARG A 36 0.34 -27.07 1.45
N GLU A 37 0.29 -26.33 0.37
CA GLU A 37 0.85 -24.99 0.37
C GLU A 37 0.18 -24.15 1.45
N LYS A 38 0.99 -23.35 2.15
CA LYS A 38 0.54 -22.44 3.19
C LYS A 38 0.75 -21.00 2.72
N PRO A 39 -0.26 -20.39 2.08
CA PRO A 39 -0.18 -18.98 1.74
C PRO A 39 0.23 -18.16 2.97
N PHE A 40 1.11 -17.19 2.80
CA PHE A 40 1.69 -16.36 3.87
C PHE A 40 2.48 -17.14 4.96
N GLY A 41 2.83 -18.41 4.70
CA GLY A 41 3.44 -19.28 5.73
C GLY A 41 2.50 -19.65 6.87
N THR A 42 1.21 -19.35 6.77
CA THR A 42 0.21 -19.57 7.82
C THR A 42 -0.78 -20.68 7.47
N ASP A 43 -1.57 -21.11 8.45
CA ASP A 43 -2.53 -22.21 8.28
C ASP A 43 -3.85 -21.74 7.67
N VAL A 44 -3.76 -21.04 6.53
CA VAL A 44 -4.91 -20.63 5.74
C VAL A 44 -5.57 -21.86 5.12
N ARG A 45 -6.88 -22.01 5.33
CA ARG A 45 -7.64 -23.18 4.85
C ARG A 45 -8.10 -23.06 3.39
N LEU A 46 -8.05 -21.86 2.82
CA LEU A 46 -8.40 -21.62 1.41
C LEU A 46 -7.33 -22.19 0.48
N PRO A 47 -7.71 -22.70 -0.69
CA PRO A 47 -6.76 -22.99 -1.76
C PRO A 47 -5.99 -21.73 -2.16
N LYS A 48 -4.72 -21.88 -2.52
CA LYS A 48 -3.83 -20.78 -2.94
C LYS A 48 -4.45 -19.98 -4.09
N GLU A 49 -5.03 -20.66 -5.07
CA GLU A 49 -5.66 -20.06 -6.25
C GLU A 49 -6.84 -19.15 -5.85
N THR A 50 -7.60 -19.53 -4.82
CA THR A 50 -8.70 -18.70 -4.29
C THR A 50 -8.15 -17.46 -3.59
N VAL A 51 -7.07 -17.59 -2.83
CA VAL A 51 -6.40 -16.46 -2.19
C VAL A 51 -5.89 -15.48 -3.24
N VAL A 52 -5.17 -15.96 -4.25
CA VAL A 52 -4.67 -15.14 -5.37
C VAL A 52 -5.80 -14.43 -6.09
N ARG A 53 -6.91 -15.12 -6.38
CA ARG A 53 -8.10 -14.54 -7.02
C ARG A 53 -8.73 -13.42 -6.17
N ILE A 54 -8.80 -13.61 -4.86
CA ILE A 54 -9.27 -12.57 -3.94
C ILE A 54 -8.38 -11.32 -4.05
N LEU A 55 -7.06 -11.50 -4.05
CA LEU A 55 -6.12 -10.38 -4.14
C LEU A 55 -6.19 -9.67 -5.49
N HIS A 56 -6.31 -10.41 -6.61
CA HIS A 56 -6.55 -9.83 -7.93
C HIS A 56 -7.78 -8.93 -7.94
N CYS A 57 -8.92 -9.41 -7.43
CA CYS A 57 -10.12 -8.59 -7.34
C CYS A 57 -9.89 -7.28 -6.54
N LEU A 58 -9.13 -7.37 -5.44
CA LEU A 58 -8.90 -6.21 -4.56
C LEU A 58 -7.98 -5.16 -5.20
N VAL A 59 -6.91 -5.56 -5.90
CA VAL A 59 -5.99 -4.62 -6.57
C VAL A 59 -6.56 -4.02 -7.84
N GLU A 60 -7.58 -4.67 -8.44
CA GLU A 60 -8.36 -4.13 -9.56
C GLU A 60 -9.57 -3.28 -9.12
N GLY A 61 -9.61 -2.87 -7.87
CA GLY A 61 -10.64 -1.95 -7.37
C GLY A 61 -12.00 -2.59 -7.10
N THR A 62 -12.10 -3.90 -7.04
CA THR A 62 -13.35 -4.59 -6.70
C THR A 62 -13.67 -4.44 -5.22
N SER A 63 -14.94 -4.21 -4.90
CA SER A 63 -15.37 -4.08 -3.50
C SER A 63 -15.29 -5.41 -2.74
N VAL A 64 -15.08 -5.36 -1.42
CA VAL A 64 -15.05 -6.57 -0.56
C VAL A 64 -16.27 -7.47 -0.77
N ARG A 65 -17.47 -6.89 -0.89
CA ARG A 65 -18.71 -7.67 -1.12
C ARG A 65 -18.77 -8.29 -2.52
N ALA A 66 -18.30 -7.58 -3.54
CA ALA A 66 -18.24 -8.12 -4.89
C ALA A 66 -17.17 -9.21 -4.99
N THR A 67 -15.99 -9.00 -4.42
CA THR A 67 -14.93 -10.02 -4.32
C THR A 67 -15.44 -11.28 -3.62
N ALA A 68 -16.18 -11.14 -2.53
CA ALA A 68 -16.78 -12.27 -1.81
C ALA A 68 -17.70 -13.11 -2.72
N ARG A 69 -18.55 -12.45 -3.53
CA ARG A 69 -19.43 -13.15 -4.48
C ARG A 69 -18.66 -13.81 -5.63
N LEU A 70 -17.65 -13.10 -6.19
CA LEU A 70 -16.84 -13.59 -7.31
C LEU A 70 -15.95 -14.79 -6.94
N CYS A 71 -15.53 -14.86 -5.67
CA CYS A 71 -14.66 -15.92 -5.17
C CYS A 71 -15.40 -16.97 -4.34
N ASP A 72 -16.72 -16.87 -4.22
CA ASP A 72 -17.58 -17.77 -3.42
C ASP A 72 -17.10 -17.93 -1.97
N VAL A 73 -16.82 -16.80 -1.31
CA VAL A 73 -16.37 -16.73 0.07
C VAL A 73 -17.14 -15.70 0.89
N GLN A 74 -17.04 -15.75 2.21
CA GLN A 74 -17.64 -14.74 3.06
C GLN A 74 -16.85 -13.41 3.02
N PRO A 75 -17.51 -12.22 3.14
CA PRO A 75 -16.81 -10.92 3.19
C PRO A 75 -15.75 -10.82 4.28
N LYS A 76 -15.96 -11.47 5.43
CA LYS A 76 -14.97 -11.55 6.52
C LYS A 76 -13.71 -12.33 6.09
N THR A 77 -13.85 -13.32 5.23
CA THR A 77 -12.73 -14.11 4.68
C THR A 77 -11.90 -13.22 3.75
N VAL A 78 -12.52 -12.41 2.89
CA VAL A 78 -11.83 -11.43 2.05
C VAL A 78 -11.01 -10.46 2.90
N LEU A 79 -11.59 -9.94 4.00
CA LEU A 79 -10.87 -9.03 4.91
C LEU A 79 -9.73 -9.73 5.65
N ALA A 80 -9.88 -11.00 6.03
CA ALA A 80 -8.80 -11.78 6.65
C ALA A 80 -7.64 -11.99 5.66
N MET A 81 -7.92 -12.33 4.40
CA MET A 81 -6.90 -12.45 3.36
C MET A 81 -6.22 -11.11 3.05
N LEU A 82 -6.98 -10.02 3.01
CA LEU A 82 -6.43 -8.68 2.86
C LEU A 82 -5.45 -8.33 4.00
N LYS A 83 -5.81 -8.68 5.25
CA LYS A 83 -4.94 -8.39 6.40
C LYS A 83 -3.63 -9.17 6.32
N LEU A 84 -3.69 -10.48 6.07
CA LEU A 84 -2.49 -11.31 5.90
C LEU A 84 -1.61 -10.84 4.73
N ALA A 85 -2.23 -10.50 3.59
CA ALA A 85 -1.52 -9.95 2.45
C ALA A 85 -0.87 -8.60 2.78
N GLY A 86 -1.59 -7.72 3.48
CA GLY A 86 -1.06 -6.42 3.91
C GLY A 86 0.16 -6.57 4.80
N GLU A 87 0.11 -7.43 5.82
CA GLU A 87 1.22 -7.72 6.72
C GLU A 87 2.44 -8.30 5.99
N ASN A 88 2.23 -9.16 4.99
CA ASN A 88 3.32 -9.70 4.17
C ASN A 88 3.91 -8.64 3.23
N CYS A 89 3.06 -7.87 2.57
CA CYS A 89 3.47 -6.77 1.68
C CYS A 89 4.23 -5.68 2.42
N GLU A 90 3.83 -5.33 3.64
CA GLU A 90 4.56 -4.40 4.51
C GLU A 90 5.99 -4.90 4.76
N ARG A 91 6.15 -6.19 5.09
CA ARG A 91 7.48 -6.80 5.27
C ARG A 91 8.30 -6.81 3.98
N ILE A 92 7.68 -7.13 2.83
CA ILE A 92 8.33 -7.08 1.51
C ILE A 92 8.85 -5.67 1.24
N MET A 93 7.97 -4.66 1.36
CA MET A 93 8.35 -3.26 1.14
C MET A 93 9.50 -2.83 2.06
N GLY A 94 9.40 -3.13 3.35
CA GLY A 94 10.44 -2.77 4.33
C GLY A 94 11.79 -3.47 4.14
N ARG A 95 11.83 -4.62 3.46
CA ARG A 95 13.09 -5.33 3.13
C ARG A 95 13.66 -4.95 1.77
N MET A 96 12.80 -4.72 0.79
CA MET A 96 13.22 -4.52 -0.60
C MET A 96 13.48 -3.05 -0.93
N VAL A 97 12.71 -2.14 -0.35
CA VAL A 97 12.81 -0.71 -0.62
C VAL A 97 13.68 -0.05 0.45
N VAL A 98 14.98 -0.30 0.37
CA VAL A 98 15.98 0.18 1.32
C VAL A 98 17.20 0.68 0.55
N ASN A 99 17.74 1.85 0.94
CA ASN A 99 18.94 2.45 0.32
C ASN A 99 18.84 2.56 -1.22
N VAL A 100 17.66 2.90 -1.73
CA VAL A 100 17.43 3.06 -3.17
C VAL A 100 18.06 4.37 -3.65
N PRO A 101 18.92 4.35 -4.69
CA PRO A 101 19.41 5.58 -5.33
C PRO A 101 18.26 6.35 -5.95
N VAL A 102 18.12 7.63 -5.62
CA VAL A 102 17.04 8.49 -6.11
C VAL A 102 17.60 9.83 -6.60
N GLN A 103 16.88 10.48 -7.52
CA GLN A 103 17.23 11.81 -8.03
C GLN A 103 16.17 12.86 -7.70
N ASP A 104 14.91 12.55 -7.96
CA ASP A 104 13.77 13.44 -7.77
C ASP A 104 12.65 12.69 -7.05
N VAL A 105 12.36 13.09 -5.82
CA VAL A 105 11.30 12.51 -5.02
C VAL A 105 10.14 13.49 -4.88
N GLN A 106 8.92 13.02 -5.02
CA GLN A 106 7.71 13.82 -4.84
C GLN A 106 6.89 13.28 -3.67
N LEU A 107 6.38 14.18 -2.84
CA LEU A 107 5.52 13.86 -1.70
C LEU A 107 4.14 14.46 -1.88
N ASP A 108 3.12 13.74 -1.39
CA ASP A 108 1.74 14.23 -1.28
C ASP A 108 0.95 13.37 -0.28
N GLU A 109 -0.22 13.84 0.15
CA GLU A 109 -1.14 13.10 1.01
C GLU A 109 -2.45 12.81 0.29
N ILE A 110 -2.87 11.55 0.34
CA ILE A 110 -4.20 11.15 -0.10
C ILE A 110 -5.15 11.06 1.09
N TRP A 111 -6.21 11.88 1.07
CA TRP A 111 -7.25 11.87 2.09
C TRP A 111 -8.19 10.68 1.95
N ALA A 112 -8.51 10.08 3.07
CA ALA A 112 -9.53 9.07 3.26
C ALA A 112 -10.25 9.30 4.60
N TYR A 113 -11.10 8.39 5.02
CA TYR A 113 -11.64 8.37 6.38
C TYR A 113 -11.96 6.93 6.82
N VAL A 114 -11.99 6.73 8.13
CA VAL A 114 -12.35 5.47 8.76
C VAL A 114 -13.66 5.64 9.51
N TYR A 115 -14.63 4.78 9.21
CA TYR A 115 -15.96 4.72 9.76
C TYR A 115 -16.82 5.95 9.42
N LYS A 116 -16.44 7.16 9.81
CA LYS A 116 -17.07 8.45 9.49
C LYS A 116 -16.01 9.53 9.30
N LYS A 117 -16.35 10.60 8.60
CA LYS A 117 -15.48 11.78 8.48
C LYS A 117 -15.34 12.49 9.83
N GLU A 118 -14.24 13.20 10.05
CA GLU A 118 -14.00 13.95 11.28
C GLU A 118 -15.13 14.95 11.55
N ALA A 119 -15.55 15.70 10.55
CA ALA A 119 -16.65 16.68 10.65
C ALA A 119 -18.02 16.07 11.00
N HIS A 120 -18.17 14.75 10.94
CA HIS A 120 -19.43 14.06 11.26
C HIS A 120 -19.36 13.30 12.60
N LYS A 121 -18.30 13.49 13.38
CA LYS A 121 -18.23 12.96 14.75
C LYS A 121 -19.22 13.69 15.67
N LEU A 122 -19.86 12.94 16.54
CA LEU A 122 -20.62 13.52 17.62
C LEU A 122 -19.68 14.09 18.69
N PRO A 123 -20.12 15.06 19.51
CA PRO A 123 -19.29 15.59 20.62
C PRO A 123 -18.77 14.49 21.55
N THR A 124 -19.57 13.45 21.79
CA THR A 124 -19.20 12.27 22.59
C THR A 124 -18.13 11.39 21.94
N GLU A 125 -17.89 11.55 20.65
CA GLU A 125 -16.87 10.80 19.87
C GLU A 125 -15.64 11.65 19.56
N ALA A 126 -15.52 12.88 20.05
CA ALA A 126 -14.43 13.79 19.74
C ALA A 126 -13.04 13.18 20.01
N HIS A 127 -12.90 12.41 21.10
CA HIS A 127 -11.66 11.73 21.49
C HIS A 127 -11.51 10.31 20.92
N ASP A 128 -12.46 9.82 20.14
CA ASP A 128 -12.39 8.47 19.54
C ASP A 128 -11.44 8.49 18.31
N ASN A 129 -10.19 8.11 18.55
CA ASN A 129 -9.17 8.02 17.50
C ASN A 129 -9.35 6.84 16.54
N THR A 130 -10.29 5.92 16.80
CA THR A 130 -10.59 4.80 15.91
C THR A 130 -11.41 5.20 14.69
N LYS A 131 -11.98 6.41 14.68
CA LYS A 131 -12.81 6.98 13.62
C LYS A 131 -12.26 8.33 13.15
N GLY A 132 -12.69 8.77 11.98
CA GLY A 132 -12.43 10.10 11.44
C GLY A 132 -11.50 10.10 10.25
N ASP A 133 -11.01 11.26 9.90
CA ASP A 133 -10.17 11.47 8.72
C ASP A 133 -8.84 10.72 8.84
N ALA A 134 -8.39 10.21 7.72
CA ALA A 134 -7.16 9.45 7.59
C ALA A 134 -6.40 9.95 6.36
N TYR A 135 -5.11 10.16 6.52
CA TYR A 135 -4.24 10.59 5.43
C TYR A 135 -3.16 9.55 5.20
N CYS A 136 -2.98 9.13 3.96
CA CYS A 136 -1.82 8.35 3.57
C CYS A 136 -0.81 9.30 2.92
N PHE A 137 0.32 9.49 3.58
CA PHE A 137 1.48 10.19 3.07
C PHE A 137 2.23 9.26 2.14
N ILE A 138 2.66 9.74 0.98
CA ILE A 138 3.26 8.91 -0.05
C ILE A 138 4.48 9.62 -0.63
N ALA A 139 5.58 8.87 -0.80
CA ALA A 139 6.77 9.32 -1.50
C ALA A 139 6.98 8.47 -2.76
N ILE A 140 7.11 9.13 -3.91
CA ILE A 140 7.38 8.49 -5.19
C ILE A 140 8.68 9.02 -5.79
N GLU A 141 9.52 8.14 -6.30
CA GLU A 141 10.66 8.53 -7.14
C GLU A 141 10.17 8.82 -8.56
N ARG A 142 10.56 9.98 -9.10
CA ARG A 142 10.02 10.52 -10.34
C ARG A 142 10.35 9.68 -11.57
N HIS A 143 11.54 9.12 -11.68
CA HIS A 143 12.01 8.42 -12.88
C HIS A 143 11.56 6.96 -12.91
N SER A 144 11.84 6.22 -11.86
CA SER A 144 11.42 4.82 -11.69
C SER A 144 9.94 4.64 -11.37
N LYS A 145 9.24 5.69 -10.95
CA LYS A 145 7.86 5.65 -10.42
C LYS A 145 7.71 4.78 -9.16
N LEU A 146 8.82 4.41 -8.53
CA LEU A 146 8.82 3.58 -7.33
C LEU A 146 8.18 4.32 -6.16
N ILE A 147 7.22 3.71 -5.49
CA ILE A 147 6.76 4.16 -4.18
C ILE A 147 7.84 3.76 -3.17
N LEU A 148 8.54 4.77 -2.65
CA LEU A 148 9.66 4.61 -1.72
C LEU A 148 9.19 4.35 -0.30
N ASN A 149 8.22 5.15 0.14
CA ASN A 149 7.69 5.07 1.49
C ASN A 149 6.24 5.57 1.53
N PHE A 150 5.50 5.13 2.53
CA PHE A 150 4.16 5.62 2.84
C PHE A 150 3.87 5.48 4.33
N ALA A 151 3.03 6.35 4.85
CA ALA A 151 2.57 6.31 6.24
C ALA A 151 1.09 6.66 6.32
N LEU A 152 0.33 5.96 7.16
CA LEU A 152 -1.09 6.22 7.39
C LEU A 152 -1.28 6.83 8.77
N GLY A 153 -1.91 8.00 8.84
CA GLY A 153 -2.18 8.65 10.11
C GLY A 153 -3.09 9.87 9.98
N ARG A 154 -3.06 10.71 10.99
CA ARG A 154 -3.66 12.05 10.96
C ARG A 154 -2.71 13.01 10.24
N ARG A 155 -3.23 14.10 9.71
CA ARG A 155 -2.41 15.16 9.08
C ARG A 155 -1.75 16.03 10.15
N THR A 156 -0.71 15.48 10.79
CA THR A 156 -0.01 16.06 11.93
C THR A 156 1.50 16.00 11.76
N GLN A 157 2.23 16.81 12.51
CA GLN A 157 3.69 16.79 12.57
C GLN A 157 4.23 15.39 12.94
N ALA A 158 3.59 14.71 13.91
CA ALA A 158 4.03 13.38 14.36
C ALA A 158 3.97 12.33 13.23
N THR A 159 2.88 12.30 12.46
CA THR A 159 2.77 11.39 11.30
C THR A 159 3.78 11.76 10.22
N THR A 160 4.00 13.06 9.99
CA THR A 160 4.98 13.54 9.01
C THR A 160 6.40 13.12 9.40
N ASN A 161 6.77 13.21 10.67
CA ASN A 161 8.08 12.79 11.15
C ASN A 161 8.31 11.29 10.88
N ILE A 162 7.36 10.42 11.24
CA ILE A 162 7.42 8.97 10.97
C ILE A 162 7.57 8.70 9.47
N PHE A 163 6.83 9.44 8.64
CA PHE A 163 6.89 9.32 7.19
C PHE A 163 8.26 9.71 6.62
N ILE A 164 8.83 10.84 7.06
CA ILE A 164 10.14 11.32 6.57
C ILE A 164 11.28 10.44 7.09
N GLU A 165 11.20 9.92 8.33
CA GLU A 165 12.14 8.93 8.85
C GLU A 165 12.14 7.66 7.99
N GLY A 166 10.97 7.14 7.63
CA GLY A 166 10.85 6.01 6.71
C GLY A 166 11.43 6.30 5.32
N LEU A 167 11.25 7.52 4.81
CA LEU A 167 11.86 7.95 3.54
C LEU A 167 13.40 7.97 3.63
N ARG A 168 13.97 8.39 4.77
CA ARG A 168 15.42 8.33 5.01
C ARG A 168 15.96 6.91 4.88
N HIS A 169 15.26 5.92 5.43
CA HIS A 169 15.65 4.51 5.31
C HIS A 169 15.50 3.96 3.88
N ALA A 170 14.48 4.41 3.17
CA ALA A 170 14.22 3.96 1.81
C ALA A 170 15.23 4.51 0.79
N THR A 171 15.84 5.68 1.05
CA THR A 171 16.74 6.37 0.12
C THR A 171 18.22 6.17 0.47
N ALA A 172 19.05 6.01 -0.56
CA ALA A 172 20.49 5.97 -0.42
C ALA A 172 21.05 7.34 0.06
N PRO A 173 22.27 7.37 0.67
CA PRO A 173 22.82 8.60 1.26
C PRO A 173 23.34 9.62 0.23
N GLN A 174 22.99 9.48 -1.04
CA GLN A 174 23.35 10.40 -2.11
C GLN A 174 22.44 11.63 -2.13
N PRO A 175 22.93 12.79 -2.56
CA PRO A 175 22.12 13.98 -2.73
C PRO A 175 20.96 13.77 -3.71
N PHE A 176 19.76 14.25 -3.34
CA PHE A 176 18.57 14.22 -4.20
C PHE A 176 17.71 15.45 -4.01
N GLN A 177 16.81 15.70 -4.95
CA GLN A 177 15.82 16.76 -4.85
C GLN A 177 14.47 16.23 -4.38
N LEU A 178 13.81 16.97 -3.50
CA LEU A 178 12.49 16.67 -2.98
C LEU A 178 11.52 17.80 -3.35
N SER A 179 10.32 17.44 -3.78
CA SER A 179 9.23 18.37 -4.07
C SER A 179 7.95 17.92 -3.36
N ALA A 180 7.26 18.87 -2.73
CA ALA A 180 5.97 18.63 -2.08
C ALA A 180 5.05 19.85 -2.26
N ASP A 181 3.79 19.71 -1.87
CA ASP A 181 2.90 20.85 -1.71
C ASP A 181 3.30 21.74 -0.53
N ALA A 182 2.49 22.76 -0.25
CA ALA A 182 2.75 23.71 0.85
C ALA A 182 2.30 23.20 2.22
N PHE A 183 2.24 21.89 2.46
CA PHE A 183 1.86 21.37 3.77
C PHE A 183 2.85 21.81 4.85
N PRO A 184 2.40 22.50 5.93
CA PRO A 184 3.29 23.20 6.88
C PRO A 184 4.21 22.29 7.69
N ALA A 185 3.91 20.97 7.81
CA ALA A 185 4.73 20.05 8.59
C ALA A 185 5.99 19.55 7.84
N TYR A 186 6.02 19.61 6.50
CA TYR A 186 7.15 19.13 5.71
C TYR A 186 8.47 19.87 5.98
N PRO A 187 8.53 21.22 5.97
CA PRO A 187 9.80 21.92 6.13
C PRO A 187 10.58 21.49 7.37
N LYS A 188 9.90 21.41 8.51
CA LYS A 188 10.54 21.00 9.76
C LYS A 188 10.99 19.54 9.72
N SER A 189 10.11 18.59 9.35
CA SER A 189 10.46 17.16 9.31
C SER A 189 11.61 16.87 8.35
N ILE A 190 11.63 17.52 7.17
CA ILE A 190 12.67 17.34 6.17
C ILE A 190 14.00 17.92 6.66
N ALA A 191 13.98 19.14 7.26
CA ALA A 191 15.18 19.75 7.80
C ALA A 191 15.78 18.91 8.95
N ASP A 192 14.93 18.40 9.84
CA ASP A 192 15.40 17.61 11.00
C ASP A 192 15.97 16.23 10.56
N THR A 193 15.51 15.67 9.44
CA THR A 193 15.80 14.27 9.09
C THR A 193 16.68 14.11 7.84
N LEU A 194 16.54 14.96 6.81
CA LEU A 194 17.13 14.79 5.48
C LEU A 194 18.05 15.95 5.05
N ALA A 195 18.35 16.93 5.92
CA ALA A 195 19.15 18.09 5.56
C ALA A 195 20.57 17.75 5.06
N ASP A 196 21.08 16.58 5.43
CA ASP A 196 22.40 16.08 5.03
C ASP A 196 22.49 15.65 3.55
N ARG A 197 21.35 15.46 2.89
CA ARG A 197 21.31 14.87 1.53
C ARG A 197 20.20 15.41 0.62
N CYS A 198 19.34 16.29 1.09
CA CYS A 198 18.14 16.69 0.36
C CYS A 198 18.12 18.20 0.08
N SER A 199 17.86 18.59 -1.18
CA SER A 199 17.40 19.92 -1.54
C SER A 199 15.89 19.90 -1.70
N PHE A 200 15.17 20.79 -1.02
CA PHE A 200 13.70 20.76 -0.95
C PHE A 200 13.05 22.02 -1.51
N ALA A 201 12.09 21.83 -2.42
CA ALA A 201 11.24 22.87 -2.96
C ALA A 201 9.76 22.59 -2.68
N GLN A 202 9.01 23.61 -2.31
CA GLN A 202 7.54 23.59 -2.27
C GLN A 202 6.95 24.06 -3.59
N VAL A 203 5.87 23.41 -4.01
CA VAL A 203 5.07 23.72 -5.20
C VAL A 203 3.68 24.15 -4.73
N ILE A 204 3.43 25.45 -4.78
CA ILE A 204 2.20 26.07 -4.29
C ILE A 204 1.27 26.29 -5.48
N LYS A 205 0.12 25.63 -5.48
CA LYS A 205 -0.90 25.83 -6.51
C LYS A 205 -1.96 26.77 -6.00
N VAL A 206 -2.19 27.84 -6.72
CA VAL A 206 -3.29 28.78 -6.49
C VAL A 206 -4.45 28.38 -7.39
N TYR A 207 -5.61 28.17 -6.79
CA TYR A 207 -6.83 27.76 -7.50
C TYR A 207 -7.78 28.93 -7.65
N THR A 208 -8.53 28.97 -8.76
CA THR A 208 -9.69 29.87 -8.89
C THR A 208 -10.78 29.47 -7.91
N GLU A 209 -11.55 30.44 -7.43
CA GLU A 209 -12.77 30.15 -6.70
C GLU A 209 -13.75 29.43 -7.64
N ALA A 210 -14.11 28.19 -7.28
CA ALA A 210 -15.14 27.45 -8.01
C ALA A 210 -16.50 28.11 -7.79
N GLN A 211 -17.28 28.34 -8.85
CA GLN A 211 -18.65 28.86 -8.76
C GLN A 211 -19.53 27.91 -7.91
N ASP A 212 -20.44 28.48 -7.15
CA ASP A 212 -21.37 27.70 -6.31
C ASP A 212 -22.22 26.76 -7.19
N GLY A 213 -22.07 25.46 -6.96
CA GLY A 213 -22.74 24.40 -7.72
C GLY A 213 -21.76 23.40 -8.38
N GLU A 214 -20.61 23.83 -8.85
CA GLU A 214 -19.61 22.98 -9.53
C GLU A 214 -18.62 22.29 -8.60
N ARG A 215 -18.49 22.74 -7.34
CA ARG A 215 -17.51 22.27 -6.35
C ARG A 215 -17.50 20.75 -6.08
N ARG A 216 -18.57 20.04 -6.44
CA ARG A 216 -18.65 18.59 -6.21
C ARG A 216 -18.04 17.73 -7.29
N TYR A 217 -18.00 18.21 -8.53
CA TYR A 217 -17.71 17.36 -9.70
C TYR A 217 -16.54 17.87 -10.55
N SER A 218 -16.26 19.17 -10.51
CA SER A 218 -15.15 19.77 -11.24
C SER A 218 -14.09 20.24 -10.26
N PRO A 219 -12.82 19.85 -10.43
CA PRO A 219 -11.72 20.46 -9.67
C PRO A 219 -11.62 21.94 -10.09
N ALA A 220 -11.31 22.82 -9.11
CA ALA A 220 -10.99 24.21 -9.42
C ALA A 220 -9.78 24.28 -10.35
N ASP A 221 -9.80 25.20 -11.31
CA ASP A 221 -8.69 25.39 -12.22
C ASP A 221 -7.48 26.01 -11.52
N VAL A 222 -6.30 25.51 -11.82
CA VAL A 222 -5.04 26.07 -11.30
C VAL A 222 -4.74 27.37 -12.06
N THR A 223 -4.83 28.51 -11.38
CA THR A 223 -4.54 29.82 -11.95
C THR A 223 -3.05 30.07 -12.09
N THR A 224 -2.30 29.77 -11.03
CA THR A 224 -0.84 29.97 -10.99
C THR A 224 -0.19 28.86 -10.18
N THR A 225 1.07 28.58 -10.53
CA THR A 225 1.90 27.66 -9.74
C THR A 225 3.16 28.42 -9.32
N GLU A 226 3.29 28.65 -8.03
CA GLU A 226 4.49 29.22 -7.43
C GLU A 226 5.39 28.11 -6.91
N LYS A 227 6.69 28.25 -7.14
CA LYS A 227 7.70 27.33 -6.61
C LYS A 227 8.61 28.07 -5.65
N LYS A 228 8.81 27.53 -4.46
CA LYS A 228 9.60 28.15 -3.39
C LYS A 228 10.72 27.21 -2.94
N PRO A 229 11.99 27.64 -2.99
CA PRO A 229 13.08 26.89 -2.35
C PRO A 229 12.92 26.98 -0.84
N VAL A 230 13.10 25.86 -0.13
CA VAL A 230 12.90 25.75 1.33
C VAL A 230 14.16 25.29 2.04
N LEU A 231 14.89 24.33 1.45
CA LEU A 231 16.11 23.75 2.01
C LEU A 231 17.11 23.48 0.90
N GLY A 232 18.40 23.77 1.12
CA GLY A 232 19.45 23.56 0.14
C GLY A 232 19.29 24.43 -1.11
N ASP A 233 19.76 23.92 -2.25
CA ASP A 233 19.70 24.58 -3.55
C ASP A 233 18.92 23.70 -4.57
N PRO A 234 17.57 23.69 -4.50
CA PRO A 234 16.77 22.88 -5.41
C PRO A 234 16.71 23.49 -6.81
N ASP A 235 16.84 22.67 -7.86
CA ASP A 235 16.56 23.05 -9.24
C ASP A 235 15.05 23.32 -9.41
N MET A 236 14.67 24.59 -9.50
CA MET A 236 13.28 25.01 -9.60
C MET A 236 12.61 24.59 -10.91
N LYS A 237 13.38 24.27 -11.97
CA LYS A 237 12.83 23.75 -13.23
C LYS A 237 12.34 22.30 -13.04
N ARG A 238 13.05 21.53 -12.23
CA ARG A 238 12.70 20.12 -11.91
C ARG A 238 11.63 20.00 -10.84
N ALA A 239 11.43 21.01 -9.99
CA ALA A 239 10.44 20.98 -8.91
C ALA A 239 9.02 20.85 -9.48
N CYS A 240 8.34 19.76 -9.15
CA CYS A 240 6.95 19.47 -9.53
C CYS A 240 6.32 18.39 -8.64
N THR A 241 4.97 18.31 -8.64
CA THR A 241 4.18 17.32 -7.90
C THR A 241 3.30 16.45 -8.83
N SER A 242 3.45 16.60 -10.13
CA SER A 242 2.54 16.01 -11.14
C SER A 242 2.53 14.46 -11.12
N HIS A 243 3.65 13.82 -10.80
CA HIS A 243 3.72 12.36 -10.78
C HIS A 243 3.02 11.77 -9.56
N ILE A 244 3.20 12.38 -8.38
CA ILE A 244 2.51 11.94 -7.18
C ILE A 244 0.99 12.22 -7.27
N GLU A 245 0.58 13.33 -7.86
CA GLU A 245 -0.84 13.63 -8.11
C GLU A 245 -1.46 12.61 -9.08
N ARG A 246 -0.75 12.25 -10.15
CA ARG A 246 -1.16 11.17 -11.05
C ARG A 246 -1.25 9.83 -10.33
N GLN A 247 -0.33 9.55 -9.41
CA GLN A 247 -0.35 8.34 -8.59
C GLN A 247 -1.56 8.33 -7.65
N ASN A 248 -1.91 9.46 -7.04
CA ASN A 248 -3.11 9.59 -6.22
C ASN A 248 -4.40 9.30 -7.01
N LEU A 249 -4.47 9.71 -8.27
CA LEU A 249 -5.57 9.32 -9.15
C LEU A 249 -5.59 7.80 -9.39
N THR A 250 -4.44 7.19 -9.68
CA THR A 250 -4.30 5.75 -9.88
C THR A 250 -4.78 4.97 -8.64
N ILE A 251 -4.37 5.41 -7.45
CA ILE A 251 -4.79 4.81 -6.16
C ILE A 251 -6.33 4.88 -6.02
N ARG A 252 -6.95 6.03 -6.34
CA ARG A 252 -8.42 6.18 -6.27
C ARG A 252 -9.17 5.30 -7.27
N MET A 253 -8.60 5.03 -8.43
CA MET A 253 -9.18 4.14 -9.43
C MET A 253 -9.10 2.67 -9.02
N GLN A 254 -7.99 2.25 -8.41
CA GLN A 254 -7.68 0.85 -8.11
C GLN A 254 -7.99 0.41 -6.68
N MET A 255 -8.17 1.34 -5.77
CA MET A 255 -8.58 1.05 -4.40
C MET A 255 -10.02 1.48 -4.15
N ARG A 256 -10.97 0.55 -4.26
CA ARG A 256 -12.41 0.84 -4.12
C ARG A 256 -12.77 1.66 -2.88
N ARG A 257 -12.07 1.47 -1.78
CA ARG A 257 -12.29 2.21 -0.53
C ARG A 257 -11.86 3.68 -0.56
N LEU A 258 -11.14 4.10 -1.58
CA LEU A 258 -10.71 5.48 -1.82
C LEU A 258 -11.48 6.16 -2.95
N THR A 259 -12.35 5.42 -3.65
CA THR A 259 -13.24 5.99 -4.65
C THR A 259 -14.21 6.95 -3.99
N ARG A 260 -14.28 8.19 -4.51
CA ARG A 260 -15.17 9.22 -4.00
C ARG A 260 -16.64 8.86 -4.21
N LEU A 261 -17.53 9.40 -3.37
CA LEU A 261 -18.97 9.25 -3.47
C LEU A 261 -19.49 7.80 -3.44
N THR A 262 -18.81 6.93 -2.68
CA THR A 262 -19.23 5.53 -2.48
C THR A 262 -19.25 5.17 -0.99
N ASN A 263 -20.05 4.16 -0.62
CA ASN A 263 -20.08 3.60 0.73
C ASN A 263 -19.00 2.52 0.97
N ALA A 264 -17.94 2.51 0.17
CA ALA A 264 -16.90 1.49 0.23
C ALA A 264 -15.75 1.81 1.19
N PHE A 265 -15.87 2.85 2.00
CA PHE A 265 -14.86 3.29 2.96
C PHE A 265 -14.49 2.22 4.00
N SER A 266 -13.31 2.32 4.55
CA SER A 266 -12.85 1.42 5.62
C SER A 266 -13.55 1.71 6.95
N LYS A 267 -13.92 0.63 7.67
CA LYS A 267 -14.50 0.75 9.02
C LYS A 267 -13.46 0.59 10.12
N LYS A 268 -12.22 0.20 9.78
CA LYS A 268 -11.10 -0.01 10.69
C LYS A 268 -9.80 0.45 10.05
N TRP A 269 -8.92 1.04 10.84
CA TRP A 269 -7.60 1.50 10.41
C TRP A 269 -6.73 0.37 9.84
N GLU A 270 -6.71 -0.79 10.51
CA GLU A 270 -5.97 -1.96 10.08
C GLU A 270 -6.34 -2.43 8.66
N ASN A 271 -7.63 -2.38 8.31
CA ASN A 271 -8.08 -2.75 6.97
C ASN A 271 -7.72 -1.69 5.91
N LEU A 272 -7.62 -0.43 6.31
CA LEU A 272 -7.16 0.63 5.41
C LEU A 272 -5.66 0.51 5.19
N TRP A 273 -4.89 0.32 6.25
CA TRP A 273 -3.45 0.08 6.19
C TRP A 273 -3.10 -1.12 5.31
N SER A 274 -3.70 -2.29 5.60
CA SER A 274 -3.47 -3.50 4.80
C SER A 274 -3.77 -3.32 3.31
N ALA A 275 -4.78 -2.50 2.99
CA ALA A 275 -5.09 -2.22 1.59
C ALA A 275 -4.03 -1.34 0.92
N TYR A 276 -3.45 -0.36 1.62
CA TYR A 276 -2.32 0.41 1.11
C TYR A 276 -1.07 -0.46 0.93
N CYS A 277 -0.73 -1.30 1.93
CA CYS A 277 0.42 -2.21 1.84
C CYS A 277 0.30 -3.13 0.63
N LEU A 278 -0.85 -3.78 0.45
CA LEU A 278 -1.11 -4.62 -0.72
C LEU A 278 -1.01 -3.84 -2.04
N HIS A 279 -1.65 -2.67 -2.10
CA HIS A 279 -1.66 -1.86 -3.33
C HIS A 279 -0.26 -1.41 -3.73
N PHE A 280 0.54 -0.89 -2.79
CA PHE A 280 1.87 -0.38 -3.11
C PHE A 280 2.88 -1.48 -3.43
N ALA A 281 2.82 -2.63 -2.75
CA ALA A 281 3.63 -3.77 -3.12
C ALA A 281 3.27 -4.30 -4.52
N TRP A 282 1.98 -4.46 -4.80
CA TRP A 282 1.51 -4.85 -6.14
C TRP A 282 1.92 -3.82 -7.20
N TYR A 283 1.75 -2.51 -6.94
CA TYR A 283 2.15 -1.45 -7.86
C TYR A 283 3.65 -1.47 -8.15
N ASN A 284 4.46 -1.61 -7.12
CA ASN A 284 5.91 -1.61 -7.27
C ASN A 284 6.46 -2.86 -7.97
N PHE A 285 5.96 -4.05 -7.64
CA PHE A 285 6.58 -5.31 -8.04
C PHE A 285 5.82 -6.07 -9.13
N CYS A 286 4.49 -5.95 -9.21
CA CYS A 286 3.67 -6.76 -10.11
C CYS A 286 3.15 -5.98 -11.31
N ARG A 287 2.84 -4.70 -11.14
CA ARG A 287 2.22 -3.92 -12.20
C ARG A 287 3.26 -3.34 -13.16
N ILE A 288 3.14 -3.70 -14.45
CA ILE A 288 3.91 -3.06 -15.51
C ILE A 288 3.42 -1.61 -15.69
N HIS A 289 4.30 -0.65 -15.49
CA HIS A 289 3.98 0.77 -15.67
C HIS A 289 3.97 1.12 -17.16
N GLN A 290 2.91 1.77 -17.64
CA GLN A 290 2.69 2.02 -19.06
C GLN A 290 3.86 2.76 -19.74
N SER A 291 4.40 3.79 -19.12
CA SER A 291 5.51 4.57 -19.70
C SER A 291 6.89 3.91 -19.52
N LEU A 292 7.05 3.07 -18.50
CA LEU A 292 8.33 2.37 -18.24
C LEU A 292 8.46 1.07 -19.01
N ARG A 293 7.34 0.41 -19.34
CA ARG A 293 7.26 -0.93 -19.93
C ARG A 293 7.79 -2.06 -19.04
N ILE A 294 8.16 -1.74 -17.82
CA ILE A 294 8.59 -2.64 -16.75
C ILE A 294 7.93 -2.20 -15.43
N THR A 295 8.14 -2.95 -14.34
CA THR A 295 7.64 -2.54 -13.03
C THR A 295 8.49 -1.42 -12.44
N PRO A 296 7.94 -0.57 -11.53
CA PRO A 296 8.73 0.43 -10.81
C PRO A 296 9.94 -0.16 -10.07
N ALA A 297 9.78 -1.34 -9.46
CA ALA A 297 10.86 -2.03 -8.75
C ALA A 297 12.00 -2.46 -9.71
N MET A 298 11.66 -2.90 -10.93
CA MET A 298 12.66 -3.19 -11.97
C MET A 298 13.36 -1.92 -12.44
N ALA A 299 12.61 -0.84 -12.66
CA ALA A 299 13.18 0.44 -13.09
C ALA A 299 14.12 1.04 -12.04
N ALA A 300 13.89 0.76 -10.77
CA ALA A 300 14.75 1.16 -9.66
C ALA A 300 15.90 0.17 -9.37
N GLY A 301 16.00 -0.94 -10.12
CA GLY A 301 17.05 -1.95 -9.95
C GLY A 301 16.91 -2.84 -8.71
N ILE A 302 15.75 -2.83 -8.03
CA ILE A 302 15.50 -3.63 -6.82
C ILE A 302 14.81 -4.97 -7.10
N ALA A 303 14.35 -5.18 -8.32
CA ALA A 303 13.83 -6.46 -8.79
C ALA A 303 14.35 -6.76 -10.21
N SER A 304 14.59 -8.01 -10.53
CA SER A 304 15.09 -8.45 -11.85
C SER A 304 13.99 -8.86 -12.82
N ASN A 305 12.79 -9.11 -12.32
CA ASN A 305 11.65 -9.61 -13.10
C ASN A 305 10.33 -9.04 -12.57
N VAL A 306 9.28 -9.17 -13.37
CA VAL A 306 7.91 -8.89 -12.95
C VAL A 306 7.46 -9.97 -11.97
N TRP A 307 6.95 -9.57 -10.81
CA TRP A 307 6.35 -10.48 -9.85
C TRP A 307 4.88 -10.72 -10.18
N ASP A 308 4.39 -11.88 -9.78
CA ASP A 308 2.96 -12.16 -9.72
C ASP A 308 2.41 -11.99 -8.29
N LEU A 309 1.10 -12.08 -8.10
CA LEU A 309 0.50 -12.02 -6.77
C LEU A 309 0.86 -13.23 -5.90
N GLU A 310 1.32 -14.32 -6.48
CA GLU A 310 1.80 -15.48 -5.72
C GLU A 310 3.08 -15.15 -4.97
N ASN A 311 3.97 -14.34 -5.56
CA ASN A 311 5.17 -13.86 -4.88
C ASN A 311 4.81 -13.02 -3.63
N LEU A 312 3.74 -12.22 -3.69
CA LEU A 312 3.28 -11.42 -2.55
C LEU A 312 2.64 -12.23 -1.41
N ILE A 313 2.26 -13.48 -1.65
CA ILE A 313 1.71 -14.38 -0.62
C ILE A 313 2.68 -15.45 -0.17
N SER A 314 3.83 -15.54 -0.80
CA SER A 314 4.89 -16.46 -0.40
C SER A 314 5.51 -16.04 0.94
N PRO A 315 5.88 -16.98 1.81
CA PRO A 315 6.63 -16.65 3.02
C PRO A 315 7.99 -16.05 2.63
N LEU A 316 8.38 -14.98 3.34
CA LEU A 316 9.67 -14.32 3.19
C LEU A 316 10.78 -15.08 3.90
#